data_40eb798b253db74c4f742fff1ad383f4
#
_entry.id   40eb798b253db74c4f742fff1ad383f4
#
_cell.length_a   1.000
_cell.length_b   1.000
_cell.length_c   1.000
_cell.angle_alpha   90.00
_cell.angle_beta   90.00
_cell.angle_gamma   90.00
#
_symmetry.space_group_name_H-M   'P 1'
#
loop_
_entity.id
_entity.type
_entity.pdbx_description
1 polymer ?
#
loop_
_entity_poly.entity_id
_entity_poly.type
_entity_poly.pdbx_seq_one_letter_code
_entity_poly.pdbx_strand_id
1 'polypeptide(L)'
;NIKVEKKAGGSVSDSQIVNGIVLDKEVAHSGMPKKIENAKIALISAPLEIEKTEFEAKINISDPNQIKSFMDEEDKILRDMVEKIKSANANVVLCQKGIDDIVQHYLAKADILTVRRIKESDMSKLAKATGGRIVGNVNDLSEKDLGLAQNVEEKQIENDNWVFVEGCKNPKAVTVLIRGGSQRVIDEAERSIHDALMVVKDVVERPLMLVGGGAPEAYVAVKLR
;
A
#
# COMPACT_ATOMS: atom_id res chain seq x y z
N ASN A 1 -1.33 -2.30 14.67
CA ASN A 1 -0.81 -1.47 13.55
C ASN A 1 -1.93 -0.55 13.06
N ILE A 2 -1.93 0.68 13.55
CA ILE A 2 -2.87 1.71 13.12
C ILE A 2 -2.14 2.56 12.07
N LYS A 3 -2.76 2.75 10.91
CA LYS A 3 -2.32 3.69 9.87
C LYS A 3 -3.18 4.95 9.97
N VAL A 4 -2.59 6.11 9.86
CA VAL A 4 -3.33 7.37 9.76
C VAL A 4 -3.07 7.94 8.37
N GLU A 5 -4.15 8.21 7.63
CA GLU A 5 -4.12 8.86 6.32
C GLU A 5 -4.95 10.14 6.38
N LYS A 6 -4.51 11.12 5.60
CA LYS A 6 -5.08 12.48 5.60
C LYS A 6 -5.54 12.86 4.22
N LYS A 7 -6.76 13.41 4.11
CA LYS A 7 -7.26 13.96 2.87
C LYS A 7 -8.02 15.26 3.11
N ALA A 8 -7.53 16.34 2.53
CA ALA A 8 -8.23 17.62 2.54
C ALA A 8 -9.53 17.53 1.72
N GLY A 9 -10.53 18.23 2.19
CA GLY A 9 -11.89 18.23 1.64
C GLY A 9 -12.91 17.59 2.60
N GLY A 10 -14.15 18.02 2.51
CA GLY A 10 -15.22 17.59 3.42
C GLY A 10 -15.09 18.15 4.83
N SER A 11 -15.77 17.53 5.76
CA SER A 11 -15.81 17.89 7.18
C SER A 11 -15.00 16.89 8.02
N VAL A 12 -14.61 17.27 9.23
CA VAL A 12 -14.01 16.36 10.21
C VAL A 12 -14.94 15.19 10.54
N SER A 13 -16.26 15.41 10.49
CA SER A 13 -17.27 14.35 10.67
C SER A 13 -17.26 13.28 9.57
N ASP A 14 -16.64 13.55 8.42
CA ASP A 14 -16.47 12.58 7.33
C ASP A 14 -15.25 11.67 7.54
N SER A 15 -14.52 11.88 8.65
CA SER A 15 -13.43 10.98 9.04
C SER A 15 -13.99 9.62 9.41
N GLN A 16 -13.28 8.56 9.01
CA GLN A 16 -13.76 7.20 9.21
C GLN A 16 -12.64 6.24 9.59
N ILE A 17 -13.03 5.18 10.28
CA ILE A 17 -12.15 4.06 10.58
C ILE A 17 -12.41 2.97 9.55
N VAL A 18 -11.36 2.58 8.83
CA VAL A 18 -11.40 1.52 7.83
C VAL A 18 -10.73 0.26 8.39
N ASN A 19 -11.45 -0.85 8.40
CA ASN A 19 -10.92 -2.16 8.83
C ASN A 19 -10.05 -2.77 7.72
N GLY A 20 -8.85 -2.24 7.56
CA GLY A 20 -7.93 -2.59 6.50
C GLY A 20 -6.87 -1.52 6.27
N ILE A 21 -6.26 -1.57 5.10
CA ILE A 21 -5.24 -0.61 4.67
C ILE A 21 -5.80 0.26 3.54
N VAL A 22 -5.67 1.57 3.71
CA VAL A 22 -6.01 2.55 2.67
C VAL A 22 -4.73 3.07 2.06
N LEU A 23 -4.68 3.14 0.73
CA LEU A 23 -3.55 3.60 -0.06
C LEU A 23 -3.94 4.88 -0.80
N ASP A 24 -3.16 5.94 -0.64
CA ASP A 24 -3.23 7.16 -1.44
C ASP A 24 -2.61 6.90 -2.82
N LYS A 25 -3.22 6.01 -3.56
CA LYS A 25 -2.82 5.56 -4.90
C LYS A 25 -4.05 5.15 -5.69
N GLU A 26 -4.00 5.37 -7.00
CA GLU A 26 -4.99 4.92 -7.97
C GLU A 26 -4.59 3.61 -8.64
N VAL A 27 -5.53 2.97 -9.27
CA VAL A 27 -5.29 1.80 -10.14
C VAL A 27 -4.43 2.22 -11.33
N ALA A 28 -3.44 1.41 -11.67
CA ALA A 28 -2.40 1.78 -12.64
C ALA A 28 -2.92 2.03 -14.07
N HIS A 29 -4.02 1.39 -14.47
CA HIS A 29 -4.58 1.51 -15.83
C HIS A 29 -6.10 1.52 -15.78
N SER A 30 -6.73 2.39 -16.57
CA SER A 30 -8.19 2.59 -16.60
C SER A 30 -8.99 1.36 -17.05
N GLY A 31 -8.39 0.45 -17.80
CA GLY A 31 -9.01 -0.80 -18.24
C GLY A 31 -9.00 -1.92 -17.20
N MET A 32 -8.39 -1.70 -16.02
CA MET A 32 -8.39 -2.68 -14.95
C MET A 32 -9.69 -2.64 -14.15
N PRO A 33 -10.08 -3.76 -13.51
CA PRO A 33 -11.23 -3.77 -12.61
C PRO A 33 -10.97 -2.83 -11.42
N LYS A 34 -12.00 -2.07 -11.04
CA LYS A 34 -11.93 -1.14 -9.90
C LYS A 34 -12.28 -1.79 -8.57
N LYS A 35 -12.85 -2.99 -8.61
CA LYS A 35 -13.22 -3.77 -7.44
C LYS A 35 -12.92 -5.24 -7.66
N ILE A 36 -12.27 -5.87 -6.69
CA ILE A 36 -12.00 -7.31 -6.68
C ILE A 36 -12.45 -7.87 -5.32
N GLU A 37 -13.31 -8.86 -5.36
CA GLU A 37 -13.73 -9.64 -4.19
C GLU A 37 -12.88 -10.90 -4.07
N ASN A 38 -12.66 -11.38 -2.85
CA ASN A 38 -11.77 -12.50 -2.55
C ASN A 38 -10.37 -12.30 -3.14
N ALA A 39 -9.77 -11.16 -2.81
CA ALA A 39 -8.50 -10.71 -3.36
C ALA A 39 -7.34 -11.61 -2.92
N LYS A 40 -6.62 -12.14 -3.92
CA LYS A 40 -5.33 -12.81 -3.80
C LYS A 40 -4.25 -11.82 -4.23
N ILE A 41 -3.54 -11.26 -3.27
CA ILE A 41 -2.69 -10.08 -3.45
C ILE A 41 -1.24 -10.52 -3.59
N ALA A 42 -0.62 -10.21 -4.71
CA ALA A 42 0.83 -10.31 -4.90
C ALA A 42 1.49 -9.00 -4.46
N LEU A 43 2.43 -9.08 -3.51
CA LEU A 43 3.22 -7.96 -3.01
C LEU A 43 4.61 -8.01 -3.63
N ILE A 44 4.91 -7.08 -4.54
CA ILE A 44 6.14 -7.10 -5.34
C ILE A 44 6.96 -5.85 -5.05
N SER A 45 8.23 -6.02 -4.62
CA SER A 45 9.15 -4.92 -4.39
C SER A 45 10.05 -4.61 -5.59
N ALA A 46 10.18 -5.54 -6.54
CA ALA A 46 10.90 -5.32 -7.79
C ALA A 46 10.10 -4.44 -8.76
N PRO A 47 10.78 -3.73 -9.68
CA PRO A 47 10.12 -3.08 -10.79
C PRO A 47 9.54 -4.13 -11.75
N LEU A 48 8.37 -3.84 -12.31
CA LEU A 48 7.76 -4.60 -13.41
C LEU A 48 8.01 -3.87 -14.72
N GLU A 49 9.27 -3.62 -14.99
CA GLU A 49 9.79 -2.92 -16.18
C GLU A 49 11.14 -3.51 -16.54
N ILE A 50 11.57 -3.27 -17.76
CA ILE A 50 12.91 -3.68 -18.19
C ILE A 50 13.91 -2.74 -17.54
N GLU A 51 14.78 -3.27 -16.70
CA GLU A 51 15.85 -2.49 -16.08
C GLU A 51 16.84 -2.04 -17.16
N LYS A 52 16.95 -0.75 -17.33
CA LYS A 52 18.03 -0.16 -18.12
C LYS A 52 19.33 -0.34 -17.35
N THR A 53 20.37 -0.83 -18.02
CA THR A 53 21.69 -0.95 -17.40
C THR A 53 22.15 0.40 -16.87
N GLU A 54 22.71 0.45 -15.67
CA GLU A 54 23.24 1.68 -15.04
C GLU A 54 24.37 2.32 -15.84
N PHE A 55 25.01 1.55 -16.72
CA PHE A 55 26.01 2.04 -17.67
C PHE A 55 25.32 2.28 -19.02
N GLU A 56 25.60 3.45 -19.63
CA GLU A 56 25.19 3.75 -21.00
C GLU A 56 25.88 2.80 -21.99
N ALA A 57 25.41 1.56 -22.03
CA ALA A 57 25.81 0.64 -23.09
C ALA A 57 25.13 1.09 -24.38
N LYS A 58 25.83 1.88 -25.19
CA LYS A 58 25.40 2.22 -26.54
C LYS A 58 25.58 1.00 -27.42
N ILE A 59 24.51 0.28 -27.66
CA ILE A 59 24.49 -0.78 -28.68
C ILE A 59 24.25 -0.06 -30.01
N ASN A 60 25.29 0.01 -30.85
CA ASN A 60 25.14 0.50 -32.22
C ASN A 60 24.54 -0.61 -33.08
N ILE A 61 23.22 -0.55 -33.26
CA ILE A 61 22.50 -1.48 -34.15
C ILE A 61 22.42 -0.82 -35.53
N SER A 62 23.08 -1.41 -36.50
CA SER A 62 23.09 -0.95 -37.89
C SER A 62 22.06 -1.68 -38.77
N ASP A 63 21.49 -2.77 -38.29
CA ASP A 63 20.53 -3.60 -39.04
C ASP A 63 19.11 -3.45 -38.47
N PRO A 64 18.12 -2.99 -39.28
CA PRO A 64 16.73 -2.87 -38.85
C PRO A 64 16.11 -4.19 -38.33
N ASN A 65 16.55 -5.35 -38.83
CA ASN A 65 16.06 -6.65 -38.36
C ASN A 65 16.51 -6.96 -36.94
N GLN A 66 17.70 -6.50 -36.53
CA GLN A 66 18.19 -6.67 -35.16
C GLN A 66 17.36 -5.80 -34.18
N ILE A 67 16.98 -4.59 -34.58
CA ILE A 67 16.09 -3.72 -33.76
C ILE A 67 14.77 -4.43 -33.48
N LYS A 68 14.17 -5.01 -34.51
CA LYS A 68 12.91 -5.75 -34.34
C LYS A 68 13.06 -6.95 -33.39
N SER A 69 14.16 -7.72 -33.54
CA SER A 69 14.43 -8.85 -32.66
C SER A 69 14.61 -8.44 -31.19
N PHE A 70 15.24 -7.28 -30.91
CA PHE A 70 15.35 -6.75 -29.56
C PHE A 70 13.99 -6.35 -28.99
N MET A 71 13.15 -5.65 -29.78
CA MET A 71 11.80 -5.27 -29.34
C MET A 71 10.92 -6.52 -29.07
N ASP A 72 11.03 -7.56 -29.90
CA ASP A 72 10.29 -8.80 -29.70
C ASP A 72 10.74 -9.54 -28.44
N GLU A 73 12.04 -9.51 -28.09
CA GLU A 73 12.59 -10.11 -26.87
C GLU A 73 12.17 -9.30 -25.62
N GLU A 74 12.18 -7.95 -25.70
CA GLU A 74 11.66 -7.09 -24.64
C GLU A 74 10.18 -7.39 -24.34
N ASP A 75 9.32 -7.44 -25.36
CA ASP A 75 7.91 -7.76 -25.20
C ASP A 75 7.70 -9.15 -24.61
N LYS A 76 8.52 -10.12 -25.01
CA LYS A 76 8.49 -11.47 -24.46
C LYS A 76 8.83 -11.50 -22.96
N ILE A 77 9.86 -10.78 -22.53
CA ILE A 77 10.24 -10.66 -21.11
C ILE A 77 9.07 -10.08 -20.30
N LEU A 78 8.45 -9.00 -20.81
CA LEU A 78 7.31 -8.36 -20.13
C LEU A 78 6.08 -9.28 -20.06
N ARG A 79 5.82 -10.07 -21.10
CA ARG A 79 4.76 -11.09 -21.10
C ARG A 79 5.05 -12.22 -20.11
N ASP A 80 6.27 -12.69 -20.04
CA ASP A 80 6.66 -13.74 -19.11
C ASP A 80 6.47 -13.31 -17.65
N MET A 81 6.73 -12.04 -17.32
CA MET A 81 6.42 -11.49 -16.00
C MET A 81 4.93 -11.59 -15.68
N VAL A 82 4.07 -11.23 -16.63
CA VAL A 82 2.60 -11.30 -16.43
C VAL A 82 2.12 -12.75 -16.31
N GLU A 83 2.65 -13.65 -17.12
CA GLU A 83 2.30 -15.08 -17.05
C GLU A 83 2.72 -15.70 -15.70
N LYS A 84 3.83 -15.27 -15.10
CA LYS A 84 4.22 -15.67 -13.75
C LYS A 84 3.22 -15.22 -12.70
N ILE A 85 2.76 -13.98 -12.78
CA ILE A 85 1.73 -13.43 -11.88
C ILE A 85 0.42 -14.21 -12.02
N LYS A 86 0.00 -14.52 -13.25
CA LYS A 86 -1.19 -15.33 -13.52
C LYS A 86 -1.05 -16.76 -12.99
N SER A 87 0.10 -17.39 -13.21
CA SER A 87 0.34 -18.77 -12.76
C SER A 87 0.33 -18.91 -11.24
N ALA A 88 0.62 -17.82 -10.51
CA ALA A 88 0.48 -17.76 -9.06
C ALA A 88 -0.99 -17.56 -8.61
N ASN A 89 -1.98 -17.41 -9.53
CA ASN A 89 -3.38 -17.12 -9.23
C ASN A 89 -3.62 -15.78 -8.50
N ALA A 90 -2.75 -14.80 -8.70
CA ALA A 90 -2.96 -13.45 -8.16
C ALA A 90 -4.00 -12.70 -9.01
N ASN A 91 -4.96 -12.05 -8.36
CA ASN A 91 -5.94 -11.16 -9.00
C ASN A 91 -5.72 -9.68 -8.62
N VAL A 92 -4.84 -9.42 -7.66
CA VAL A 92 -4.39 -8.07 -7.29
C VAL A 92 -2.87 -8.05 -7.23
N VAL A 93 -2.26 -7.01 -7.80
CA VAL A 93 -0.81 -6.78 -7.75
C VAL A 93 -0.53 -5.42 -7.10
N LEU A 94 0.22 -5.44 -6.02
CA LEU A 94 0.66 -4.25 -5.32
C LEU A 94 2.18 -4.13 -5.48
N CYS A 95 2.62 -3.17 -6.30
CA CYS A 95 4.02 -2.98 -6.65
C CYS A 95 4.63 -1.76 -5.95
N GLN A 96 5.80 -1.93 -5.36
CA GLN A 96 6.54 -0.85 -4.70
C GLN A 96 7.20 0.09 -5.73
N LYS A 97 7.60 -0.44 -6.86
CA LYS A 97 8.30 0.27 -7.93
C LYS A 97 7.37 0.63 -9.09
N GLY A 98 7.97 1.04 -10.22
CA GLY A 98 7.28 1.29 -11.48
C GLY A 98 6.77 0.02 -12.14
N ILE A 99 5.83 0.19 -13.04
CA ILE A 99 5.28 -0.87 -13.90
C ILE A 99 5.24 -0.31 -15.31
N ASP A 100 5.85 -1.02 -16.26
CA ASP A 100 5.82 -0.66 -17.66
C ASP A 100 4.39 -0.60 -18.22
N ASP A 101 4.10 0.32 -19.13
CA ASP A 101 2.76 0.51 -19.69
C ASP A 101 2.27 -0.73 -20.46
N ILE A 102 3.18 -1.47 -21.07
CA ILE A 102 2.87 -2.74 -21.75
C ILE A 102 2.44 -3.80 -20.72
N VAL A 103 3.15 -3.91 -19.61
CA VAL A 103 2.78 -4.81 -18.50
C VAL A 103 1.43 -4.42 -17.91
N GLN A 104 1.18 -3.12 -17.69
CA GLN A 104 -0.13 -2.63 -17.23
C GLN A 104 -1.25 -3.05 -18.20
N HIS A 105 -1.03 -2.95 -19.50
CA HIS A 105 -2.00 -3.37 -20.50
C HIS A 105 -2.27 -4.88 -20.48
N TYR A 106 -1.23 -5.71 -20.32
CA TYR A 106 -1.39 -7.16 -20.21
C TYR A 106 -2.08 -7.57 -18.90
N LEU A 107 -1.78 -6.90 -17.78
CA LEU A 107 -2.47 -7.13 -16.50
C LEU A 107 -3.94 -6.71 -16.58
N ALA A 108 -4.26 -5.60 -17.26
CA ALA A 108 -5.62 -5.17 -17.49
C ALA A 108 -6.41 -6.19 -18.34
N LYS A 109 -5.81 -6.75 -19.41
CA LYS A 109 -6.41 -7.84 -20.20
C LYS A 109 -6.65 -9.13 -19.42
N ALA A 110 -5.91 -9.32 -18.33
CA ALA A 110 -6.05 -10.46 -17.45
C ALA A 110 -7.01 -10.19 -16.28
N ASP A 111 -7.71 -9.06 -16.27
CA ASP A 111 -8.62 -8.60 -15.18
C ASP A 111 -7.92 -8.55 -13.81
N ILE A 112 -6.63 -8.20 -13.79
CA ILE A 112 -5.83 -8.06 -12.57
C ILE A 112 -5.78 -6.58 -12.19
N LEU A 113 -6.28 -6.25 -10.98
CA LEU A 113 -6.16 -4.92 -10.40
C LEU A 113 -4.72 -4.68 -9.97
N THR A 114 -4.13 -3.56 -10.41
CA THR A 114 -2.72 -3.30 -10.12
C THR A 114 -2.51 -1.87 -9.62
N VAL A 115 -1.71 -1.74 -8.55
CA VAL A 115 -1.29 -0.45 -7.99
C VAL A 115 0.22 -0.36 -8.00
N ARG A 116 0.75 0.78 -8.46
CA ARG A 116 2.19 1.03 -8.59
C ARG A 116 2.71 2.07 -7.58
N ARG A 117 4.02 2.09 -7.36
CA ARG A 117 4.73 3.09 -6.53
C ARG A 117 4.19 3.19 -5.10
N ILE A 118 3.95 2.03 -4.50
CA ILE A 118 3.52 1.95 -3.10
C ILE A 118 4.75 2.16 -2.21
N LYS A 119 4.60 2.94 -1.14
CA LYS A 119 5.68 3.19 -0.17
C LYS A 119 6.07 1.89 0.54
N GLU A 120 7.34 1.71 0.82
CA GLU A 120 7.87 0.54 1.53
C GLU A 120 7.19 0.30 2.89
N SER A 121 6.94 1.40 3.62
CA SER A 121 6.20 1.34 4.89
C SER A 121 4.80 0.76 4.75
N ASP A 122 4.11 1.06 3.64
CA ASP A 122 2.78 0.55 3.36
C ASP A 122 2.82 -0.89 2.87
N MET A 123 3.83 -1.25 2.07
CA MET A 123 4.08 -2.66 1.69
C MET A 123 4.28 -3.54 2.93
N SER A 124 5.07 -3.09 3.90
CA SER A 124 5.28 -3.81 5.16
C SER A 124 3.99 -3.95 5.98
N LYS A 125 3.13 -2.92 6.00
CA LYS A 125 1.82 -2.97 6.66
C LYS A 125 0.87 -3.92 5.93
N LEU A 126 0.84 -3.88 4.59
CA LEU A 126 0.04 -4.77 3.74
C LEU A 126 0.44 -6.24 3.94
N ALA A 127 1.74 -6.55 3.95
CA ALA A 127 2.21 -7.90 4.21
C ALA A 127 1.73 -8.44 5.56
N LYS A 128 1.80 -7.62 6.61
CA LYS A 128 1.32 -7.98 7.95
C LYS A 128 -0.20 -8.11 8.03
N ALA A 129 -0.94 -7.28 7.29
CA ALA A 129 -2.40 -7.27 7.27
C ALA A 129 -2.96 -8.46 6.49
N THR A 130 -2.47 -8.70 5.29
CA THR A 130 -2.96 -9.72 4.37
C THR A 130 -2.37 -11.11 4.63
N GLY A 131 -1.24 -11.15 5.36
CA GLY A 131 -0.47 -12.39 5.58
C GLY A 131 0.36 -12.81 4.37
N GLY A 132 0.50 -11.94 3.36
CA GLY A 132 1.33 -12.17 2.19
C GLY A 132 2.81 -11.89 2.44
N ARG A 133 3.66 -12.43 1.59
CA ARG A 133 5.10 -12.19 1.59
C ARG A 133 5.46 -11.17 0.50
N ILE A 134 6.34 -10.22 0.81
CA ILE A 134 6.89 -9.31 -0.19
C ILE A 134 7.95 -10.06 -0.99
N VAL A 135 7.77 -10.11 -2.31
CA VAL A 135 8.66 -10.84 -3.23
C VAL A 135 9.55 -9.83 -3.96
N GLY A 136 10.86 -10.09 -3.91
CA GLY A 136 11.88 -9.25 -4.54
C GLY A 136 12.12 -9.54 -6.03
N ASN A 137 11.60 -10.67 -6.54
CA ASN A 137 11.67 -11.04 -7.96
C ASN A 137 10.39 -11.75 -8.36
N VAL A 138 9.78 -11.35 -9.47
CA VAL A 138 8.52 -11.95 -9.97
C VAL A 138 8.65 -13.44 -10.23
N ASN A 139 9.85 -13.89 -10.62
CA ASN A 139 10.11 -15.31 -10.89
C ASN A 139 9.98 -16.20 -9.64
N ASP A 140 10.17 -15.63 -8.45
CA ASP A 140 10.06 -16.32 -7.17
C ASP A 140 8.63 -16.32 -6.60
N LEU A 141 7.69 -15.67 -7.30
CA LEU A 141 6.30 -15.57 -6.86
C LEU A 141 5.60 -16.93 -6.93
N SER A 142 5.04 -17.33 -5.80
CA SER A 142 4.24 -18.56 -5.68
C SER A 142 2.88 -18.27 -5.04
N GLU A 143 1.91 -19.18 -5.19
CA GLU A 143 0.59 -19.03 -4.57
C GLU A 143 0.65 -18.92 -3.03
N LYS A 144 1.69 -19.48 -2.40
CA LYS A 144 1.90 -19.42 -0.95
C LYS A 144 2.33 -18.03 -0.44
N ASP A 145 2.88 -17.20 -1.34
CA ASP A 145 3.34 -15.85 -1.02
C ASP A 145 2.21 -14.82 -1.10
N LEU A 146 1.04 -15.22 -1.63
CA LEU A 146 -0.09 -14.31 -1.80
C LEU A 146 -0.73 -13.93 -0.46
N GLY A 147 -0.99 -12.65 -0.31
CA GLY A 147 -1.84 -12.12 0.75
C GLY A 147 -3.33 -12.30 0.42
N LEU A 148 -4.17 -12.35 1.46
CA LEU A 148 -5.62 -12.52 1.31
C LEU A 148 -6.36 -11.32 1.89
N ALA A 149 -7.32 -10.80 1.14
CA ALA A 149 -8.28 -9.82 1.60
C ALA A 149 -9.67 -10.12 1.02
N GLN A 150 -10.72 -9.69 1.70
CA GLN A 150 -12.08 -9.90 1.21
C GLN A 150 -12.40 -9.00 0.03
N ASN A 151 -11.95 -7.75 0.08
CA ASN A 151 -12.25 -6.75 -0.92
C ASN A 151 -11.05 -5.83 -1.16
N VAL A 152 -10.76 -5.57 -2.43
CA VAL A 152 -9.86 -4.49 -2.86
C VAL A 152 -10.62 -3.63 -3.85
N GLU A 153 -10.78 -2.36 -3.52
CA GLU A 153 -11.63 -1.45 -4.29
C GLU A 153 -11.00 -0.08 -4.42
N GLU A 154 -11.05 0.50 -5.62
CA GLU A 154 -10.75 1.91 -5.85
C GLU A 154 -12.00 2.75 -5.56
N LYS A 155 -11.89 3.67 -4.60
CA LYS A 155 -12.95 4.63 -4.27
C LYS A 155 -12.46 6.04 -4.53
N GLN A 156 -13.32 6.86 -5.11
CA GLN A 156 -13.04 8.27 -5.28
C GLN A 156 -13.30 9.02 -3.96
N ILE A 157 -12.30 9.76 -3.51
CA ILE A 157 -12.40 10.67 -2.36
C ILE A 157 -12.10 12.07 -2.87
N GLU A 158 -13.15 12.90 -2.97
CA GLU A 158 -13.09 14.19 -3.66
C GLU A 158 -12.66 14.04 -5.13
N ASN A 159 -11.48 14.56 -5.47
CA ASN A 159 -10.95 14.53 -6.82
C ASN A 159 -9.90 13.44 -7.05
N ASP A 160 -9.54 12.67 -6.01
CA ASP A 160 -8.49 11.66 -6.11
C ASP A 160 -9.06 10.26 -5.90
N ASN A 161 -8.48 9.30 -6.60
CA ASN A 161 -8.80 7.89 -6.43
C ASN A 161 -7.87 7.26 -5.39
N TRP A 162 -8.44 6.47 -4.51
CA TRP A 162 -7.76 5.80 -3.42
C TRP A 162 -8.11 4.32 -3.42
N VAL A 163 -7.14 3.47 -3.12
CA VAL A 163 -7.38 2.03 -3.05
C VAL A 163 -7.55 1.59 -1.61
N PHE A 164 -8.65 0.89 -1.36
CA PHE A 164 -9.03 0.31 -0.08
C PHE A 164 -8.81 -1.19 -0.12
N VAL A 165 -8.05 -1.71 0.83
CA VAL A 165 -7.83 -3.15 1.03
C VAL A 165 -8.52 -3.53 2.33
N GLU A 166 -9.69 -4.13 2.24
CA GLU A 166 -10.58 -4.39 3.38
C GLU A 166 -10.74 -5.88 3.65
N GLY A 167 -11.08 -6.23 4.89
CA GLY A 167 -11.28 -7.63 5.27
C GLY A 167 -10.01 -8.47 5.15
N CYS A 168 -8.87 -7.91 5.58
CA CYS A 168 -7.60 -8.61 5.60
C CYS A 168 -7.63 -9.79 6.58
N LYS A 169 -6.81 -10.81 6.31
CA LYS A 169 -6.67 -12.00 7.15
C LYS A 169 -6.34 -11.66 8.62
N ASN A 170 -5.58 -10.60 8.84
CA ASN A 170 -5.27 -10.11 10.18
C ASN A 170 -6.16 -8.90 10.51
N PRO A 171 -7.15 -9.06 11.43
CA PRO A 171 -8.10 -7.99 11.76
C PRO A 171 -7.49 -6.81 12.53
N LYS A 172 -6.20 -6.89 12.89
CA LYS A 172 -5.48 -5.85 13.65
C LYS A 172 -4.92 -4.72 12.76
N ALA A 173 -5.14 -4.78 11.45
CA ALA A 173 -4.78 -3.70 10.53
C ALA A 173 -5.97 -2.75 10.38
N VAL A 174 -5.81 -1.52 10.85
CA VAL A 174 -6.84 -0.48 10.81
C VAL A 174 -6.23 0.80 10.28
N THR A 175 -6.96 1.48 9.42
CA THR A 175 -6.60 2.82 8.94
C THR A 175 -7.62 3.84 9.45
N VAL A 176 -7.12 4.92 10.04
CA VAL A 176 -7.91 6.10 10.37
C VAL A 176 -7.76 7.08 9.21
N LEU A 177 -8.83 7.32 8.47
CA LEU A 177 -8.87 8.31 7.40
C LEU A 177 -9.41 9.61 7.96
N ILE A 178 -8.55 10.63 8.03
CA ILE A 178 -8.88 11.96 8.56
C ILE A 178 -9.30 12.87 7.41
N ARG A 179 -10.45 13.51 7.56
CA ARG A 179 -11.01 14.49 6.64
C ARG A 179 -11.08 15.85 7.31
N GLY A 180 -11.10 16.91 6.52
CA GLY A 180 -11.28 18.27 7.03
C GLY A 180 -11.21 19.33 5.93
N GLY A 181 -11.88 20.44 6.14
CA GLY A 181 -12.00 21.52 5.16
C GLY A 181 -10.70 22.30 4.88
N SER A 182 -9.67 22.14 5.71
CA SER A 182 -8.34 22.73 5.48
C SER A 182 -7.24 21.86 6.04
N GLN A 183 -6.03 22.04 5.52
CA GLN A 183 -4.84 21.31 5.98
C GLN A 183 -4.57 21.51 7.47
N ARG A 184 -4.76 22.75 7.97
CA ARG A 184 -4.57 23.07 9.40
C ARG A 184 -5.52 22.29 10.31
N VAL A 185 -6.78 22.13 9.90
CA VAL A 185 -7.78 21.35 10.65
C VAL A 185 -7.42 19.87 10.69
N ILE A 186 -6.95 19.34 9.57
CA ILE A 186 -6.54 17.93 9.45
C ILE A 186 -5.30 17.65 10.31
N ASP A 187 -4.30 18.53 10.27
CA ASP A 187 -3.07 18.39 11.05
C ASP A 187 -3.34 18.45 12.55
N GLU A 188 -4.29 19.30 12.98
CA GLU A 188 -4.72 19.35 14.38
C GLU A 188 -5.50 18.10 14.79
N ALA A 189 -6.38 17.60 13.92
CA ALA A 189 -7.08 16.34 14.15
C ALA A 189 -6.12 15.15 14.22
N GLU A 190 -5.12 15.08 13.33
CA GLU A 190 -4.07 14.06 13.36
C GLU A 190 -3.31 14.09 14.69
N ARG A 191 -2.88 15.27 15.11
CA ARG A 191 -2.15 15.45 16.37
C ARG A 191 -2.97 14.96 17.56
N SER A 192 -4.24 15.38 17.63
CA SER A 192 -5.15 14.98 18.71
C SER A 192 -5.40 13.46 18.74
N ILE A 193 -5.59 12.84 17.57
CA ILE A 193 -5.75 11.39 17.45
C ILE A 193 -4.45 10.67 17.86
N HIS A 194 -3.30 11.18 17.42
CA HIS A 194 -2.00 10.62 17.78
C HIS A 194 -1.79 10.64 19.29
N ASP A 195 -2.03 11.77 19.95
CA ASP A 195 -1.90 11.94 21.39
C ASP A 195 -2.81 10.97 22.15
N ALA A 196 -4.08 10.85 21.71
CA ALA A 196 -5.02 9.90 22.29
C ALA A 196 -4.58 8.44 22.12
N LEU A 197 -4.08 8.07 20.93
CA LEU A 197 -3.56 6.73 20.67
C LEU A 197 -2.33 6.39 21.51
N MET A 198 -1.43 7.37 21.75
CA MET A 198 -0.24 7.16 22.58
C MET A 198 -0.63 6.96 24.03
N VAL A 199 -1.58 7.73 24.57
CA VAL A 199 -2.09 7.52 25.93
C VAL A 199 -2.71 6.14 26.11
N VAL A 200 -3.57 5.72 25.16
CA VAL A 200 -4.17 4.37 25.20
C VAL A 200 -3.11 3.29 25.11
N LYS A 201 -2.10 3.46 24.25
CA LYS A 201 -0.97 2.54 24.15
C LYS A 201 -0.25 2.40 25.48
N ASP A 202 0.08 3.50 26.14
CA ASP A 202 0.79 3.51 27.41
C ASP A 202 -0.02 2.79 28.50
N VAL A 203 -1.34 3.00 28.56
CA VAL A 203 -2.23 2.30 29.51
C VAL A 203 -2.31 0.79 29.21
N VAL A 204 -2.30 0.40 27.93
CA VAL A 204 -2.30 -1.04 27.56
C VAL A 204 -0.96 -1.72 27.86
N GLU A 205 0.14 -1.04 27.61
CA GLU A 205 1.49 -1.59 27.86
C GLU A 205 1.84 -1.60 29.35
N ARG A 206 1.41 -0.56 30.09
CA ARG A 206 1.64 -0.40 31.55
C ARG A 206 0.37 0.14 32.21
N PRO A 207 -0.50 -0.72 32.73
CA PRO A 207 -1.79 -0.32 33.33
C PRO A 207 -1.60 0.35 34.71
N LEU A 208 -0.78 1.39 34.75
CA LEU A 208 -0.52 2.20 35.94
C LEU A 208 -0.88 3.64 35.60
N MET A 209 -1.69 4.25 36.46
CA MET A 209 -2.08 5.65 36.31
C MET A 209 -1.72 6.42 37.56
N LEU A 210 -1.28 7.65 37.38
CA LEU A 210 -1.08 8.62 38.44
C LEU A 210 -2.14 9.70 38.36
N VAL A 211 -2.51 10.23 39.50
CA VAL A 211 -3.44 11.38 39.57
C VAL A 211 -2.70 12.61 39.02
N GLY A 212 -3.33 13.35 38.14
CA GLY A 212 -2.78 14.59 37.58
C GLY A 212 -2.87 15.79 38.52
N GLY A 213 -2.66 16.98 37.97
CA GLY A 213 -2.79 18.24 38.70
C GLY A 213 -1.71 18.51 39.76
N GLY A 214 -0.48 17.98 39.56
CA GLY A 214 0.63 18.17 40.47
C GLY A 214 0.62 17.24 41.72
N ALA A 215 -0.28 16.25 41.75
CA ALA A 215 -0.37 15.32 42.86
C ALA A 215 0.90 14.48 43.08
N PRO A 216 1.58 13.94 42.03
CA PRO A 216 2.85 13.23 42.17
C PRO A 216 3.95 14.11 42.77
N GLU A 217 4.07 15.35 42.29
CA GLU A 217 5.05 16.32 42.75
C GLU A 217 4.82 16.68 44.21
N ALA A 218 3.56 16.94 44.60
CA ALA A 218 3.20 17.21 45.99
C ALA A 218 3.48 16.01 46.88
N TYR A 219 3.18 14.78 46.42
CA TYR A 219 3.47 13.58 47.20
C TYR A 219 4.99 13.38 47.43
N VAL A 220 5.79 13.56 46.35
CA VAL A 220 7.24 13.49 46.45
C VAL A 220 7.78 14.57 47.40
N ALA A 221 7.32 15.80 47.31
CA ALA A 221 7.73 16.90 48.17
C ALA A 221 7.43 16.62 49.66
N VAL A 222 6.28 16.00 49.98
CA VAL A 222 5.93 15.58 51.33
C VAL A 222 6.83 14.45 51.84
N LYS A 223 7.24 13.53 50.94
CA LYS A 223 8.11 12.38 51.32
C LYS A 223 9.60 12.76 51.52
N LEU A 224 10.04 13.85 50.89
CA LEU A 224 11.41 14.36 51.01
C LEU A 224 11.62 15.33 52.17
N ARG A 225 10.59 15.70 52.89
CA ARG A 225 10.60 16.43 54.15
C ARG A 225 10.76 15.48 55.34
#